data_83a6afe125330a6ecb2c202d3984c777
#
_entry.id   83a6afe125330a6ecb2c202d3984c777
#
_cell.length_a   1.000
_cell.length_b   1.000
_cell.length_c   1.000
_cell.angle_alpha   90.00
_cell.angle_beta   90.00
_cell.angle_gamma   90.00
#
_symmetry.space_group_name_H-M   'P 1'
#
loop_
_entity.id
_entity.type
_entity.pdbx_description
1 polymer ?
#
loop_
_entity_poly.entity_id
_entity_poly.type
_entity_poly.pdbx_seq_one_letter_code
_entity_poly.pdbx_strand_id
1 'polypeptide(L)'
;MRQVAGILAFFARFAVIGLAAAFLISLIWPSSGDRLRSRLGWHAAPQTTVAAATAPVSYADAVARAAPSVVNIYANRMVTEQAIRMYADPLLQRLLGGVPAGPAYRRTRQVLGSGVIVSRQGYVLTNNHVIAKADDIQVLLYDGRVARATLVGADEETDLAVLRIDAGNLPVIQMADPKSVRAGDIALAIGNPLGLNQTVTMGIVSATGRQLDSNSPEDFIQTDAAINFGNSGGALINAHGELIGINALLIGKEADAEGIGFAIPASNAKKVLDQIVASGHVVRGWLGADYGFVPIAANSGLPAAARGAQIVDVYPGGPAAQAGLKQHDILLEVDGHDIRNPADLRRIEADLTPGRTVEVAGLRNGSPFQARVGVTRRPPPTPAP
;
A
#
# COMPACT_ATOMS: atom_id res chain seq x y z
N MET A 1 -30.03 -31.58 -60.42
CA MET A 1 -29.83 -30.44 -59.49
C MET A 1 -31.10 -29.57 -59.33
N ARG A 2 -31.90 -29.29 -60.33
CA ARG A 2 -33.14 -28.45 -60.21
C ARG A 2 -34.22 -29.04 -59.29
N GLN A 3 -34.42 -30.36 -59.27
CA GLN A 3 -35.47 -31.01 -58.45
C GLN A 3 -35.11 -31.00 -56.93
N VAL A 4 -33.83 -31.13 -56.54
CA VAL A 4 -33.39 -31.11 -55.15
C VAL A 4 -33.52 -29.69 -54.55
N ALA A 5 -33.27 -28.64 -55.37
CA ALA A 5 -33.46 -27.26 -54.96
C ALA A 5 -34.94 -26.90 -54.69
N GLY A 6 -35.89 -27.51 -55.49
CA GLY A 6 -37.32 -27.31 -55.25
C GLY A 6 -37.80 -27.95 -53.93
N ILE A 7 -37.28 -29.15 -53.58
CA ILE A 7 -37.63 -29.85 -52.35
C ILE A 7 -37.08 -29.10 -51.18
N LEU A 8 -35.84 -28.62 -51.23
CA LEU A 8 -35.21 -27.80 -50.17
C LEU A 8 -35.95 -26.50 -49.93
N ALA A 9 -36.39 -25.81 -51.03
CA ALA A 9 -37.16 -24.57 -50.92
C ALA A 9 -38.55 -24.81 -50.31
N PHE A 10 -39.17 -25.98 -50.62
CA PHE A 10 -40.43 -26.36 -49.99
C PHE A 10 -40.30 -26.56 -48.48
N PHE A 11 -39.31 -27.33 -48.01
CA PHE A 11 -39.09 -27.53 -46.57
C PHE A 11 -38.72 -26.25 -45.87
N ALA A 12 -37.91 -25.37 -46.48
CA ALA A 12 -37.53 -24.08 -45.89
C ALA A 12 -38.77 -23.16 -45.72
N ARG A 13 -39.72 -23.15 -46.67
CA ARG A 13 -40.96 -22.37 -46.49
C ARG A 13 -41.81 -22.85 -45.33
N PHE A 14 -41.98 -24.17 -45.18
CA PHE A 14 -42.75 -24.71 -44.07
C PHE A 14 -42.07 -24.54 -42.72
N ALA A 15 -40.73 -24.59 -42.69
CA ALA A 15 -39.98 -24.29 -41.48
C ALA A 15 -40.14 -22.83 -41.05
N VAL A 16 -40.09 -21.88 -41.98
CA VAL A 16 -40.32 -20.45 -41.70
C VAL A 16 -41.73 -20.18 -41.21
N ILE A 17 -42.75 -20.79 -41.88
CA ILE A 17 -44.16 -20.66 -41.46
C ILE A 17 -44.37 -21.27 -40.06
N GLY A 18 -43.77 -22.42 -39.78
CA GLY A 18 -43.83 -23.07 -38.48
C GLY A 18 -43.19 -22.26 -37.35
N LEU A 19 -42.03 -21.65 -37.62
CA LEU A 19 -41.34 -20.74 -36.69
C LEU A 19 -42.15 -19.46 -36.43
N ALA A 20 -42.73 -18.87 -37.49
CA ALA A 20 -43.57 -17.68 -37.37
C ALA A 20 -44.84 -17.98 -36.55
N ALA A 21 -45.49 -19.14 -36.78
CA ALA A 21 -46.66 -19.57 -36.02
C ALA A 21 -46.30 -19.85 -34.56
N ALA A 22 -45.15 -20.51 -34.25
CA ALA A 22 -44.67 -20.76 -32.91
C ALA A 22 -44.35 -19.45 -32.18
N PHE A 23 -43.79 -18.46 -32.90
CA PHE A 23 -43.52 -17.13 -32.35
C PHE A 23 -44.82 -16.39 -32.00
N LEU A 24 -45.81 -16.40 -32.88
CA LEU A 24 -47.12 -15.78 -32.64
C LEU A 24 -47.85 -16.46 -31.43
N ILE A 25 -47.79 -17.78 -31.37
CA ILE A 25 -48.38 -18.53 -30.26
C ILE A 25 -47.68 -18.17 -28.94
N SER A 26 -46.35 -17.98 -28.96
CA SER A 26 -45.59 -17.57 -27.76
C SER A 26 -45.92 -16.15 -27.29
N LEU A 27 -46.33 -15.28 -28.23
CA LEU A 27 -46.73 -13.90 -27.93
C LEU A 27 -48.14 -13.82 -27.33
N ILE A 28 -49.06 -14.66 -27.84
CA ILE A 28 -50.48 -14.67 -27.43
C ILE A 28 -50.70 -15.52 -26.16
N TRP A 29 -49.87 -16.55 -25.98
CA TRP A 29 -49.95 -17.48 -24.84
C TRP A 29 -48.59 -17.72 -24.18
N PRO A 30 -48.10 -16.76 -23.37
CA PRO A 30 -46.76 -16.84 -22.75
C PRO A 30 -46.56 -18.11 -21.91
N SER A 31 -47.62 -18.62 -21.29
CA SER A 31 -47.56 -19.83 -20.42
C SER A 31 -47.36 -21.15 -21.20
N SER A 32 -47.45 -21.15 -22.51
CA SER A 32 -47.32 -22.39 -23.33
C SER A 32 -45.86 -22.81 -23.50
N GLY A 33 -44.92 -21.83 -23.49
CA GLY A 33 -43.48 -22.06 -23.55
C GLY A 33 -42.92 -22.78 -22.30
N ASP A 34 -43.47 -22.49 -21.16
CA ASP A 34 -42.99 -23.06 -19.87
C ASP A 34 -43.42 -24.52 -19.71
N ARG A 35 -44.60 -24.88 -20.25
CA ARG A 35 -45.08 -26.30 -20.26
C ARG A 35 -44.27 -27.16 -21.23
N LEU A 36 -43.78 -26.61 -22.33
CA LEU A 36 -42.94 -27.32 -23.27
C LEU A 36 -41.51 -27.50 -22.74
N ARG A 37 -40.95 -26.47 -22.07
CA ARG A 37 -39.64 -26.52 -21.43
C ARG A 37 -39.60 -27.55 -20.29
N SER A 38 -40.65 -27.63 -19.48
CA SER A 38 -40.74 -28.61 -18.41
C SER A 38 -40.84 -30.06 -18.91
N ARG A 39 -41.51 -30.29 -20.08
CA ARG A 39 -41.58 -31.59 -20.72
C ARG A 39 -40.28 -32.04 -21.40
N LEU A 40 -39.45 -31.10 -21.85
CA LEU A 40 -38.14 -31.37 -22.46
C LEU A 40 -37.01 -31.48 -21.45
N GLY A 41 -37.30 -31.43 -20.17
CA GLY A 41 -36.28 -31.56 -19.12
C GLY A 41 -35.34 -30.38 -19.01
N TRP A 42 -35.59 -29.28 -19.68
CA TRP A 42 -34.84 -28.05 -19.56
C TRP A 42 -35.31 -27.28 -18.32
N HIS A 43 -34.82 -27.73 -17.16
CA HIS A 43 -34.95 -26.94 -15.93
C HIS A 43 -34.01 -25.74 -16.09
N ALA A 44 -34.54 -24.52 -16.08
CA ALA A 44 -33.73 -23.36 -15.80
C ALA A 44 -33.04 -23.63 -14.46
N ALA A 45 -31.72 -23.52 -14.44
CA ALA A 45 -30.97 -23.58 -13.18
C ALA A 45 -31.67 -22.63 -12.19
N PRO A 46 -31.86 -23.05 -10.92
CA PRO A 46 -32.46 -22.18 -9.93
C PRO A 46 -31.66 -20.89 -9.94
N GLN A 47 -32.28 -19.79 -10.34
CA GLN A 47 -31.70 -18.48 -10.11
C GLN A 47 -31.67 -18.33 -8.60
N THR A 48 -30.52 -18.63 -8.02
CA THR A 48 -30.20 -18.14 -6.69
C THR A 48 -30.33 -16.63 -6.82
N THR A 49 -31.44 -16.09 -6.34
CA THR A 49 -31.54 -14.67 -6.04
C THR A 49 -30.52 -14.41 -4.94
N VAL A 50 -29.27 -14.20 -5.35
CA VAL A 50 -28.33 -13.46 -4.50
C VAL A 50 -29.07 -12.15 -4.28
N ALA A 51 -29.54 -11.93 -3.05
CA ALA A 51 -30.06 -10.62 -2.67
C ALA A 51 -28.98 -9.65 -3.12
N ALA A 52 -29.28 -8.87 -4.16
CA ALA A 52 -28.36 -7.86 -4.63
C ALA A 52 -28.16 -6.94 -3.44
N ALA A 53 -27.02 -7.06 -2.79
CA ALA A 53 -26.59 -6.06 -1.83
C ALA A 53 -26.60 -4.77 -2.62
N THR A 54 -27.59 -3.92 -2.42
CA THR A 54 -27.68 -2.62 -3.06
C THR A 54 -26.43 -1.88 -2.65
N ALA A 55 -25.55 -1.62 -3.62
CA ALA A 55 -24.37 -0.81 -3.38
C ALA A 55 -24.83 0.51 -2.73
N PRO A 56 -24.18 1.00 -1.71
CA PRO A 56 -24.60 2.23 -1.04
C PRO A 56 -24.62 3.37 -2.07
N VAL A 57 -25.70 4.13 -2.08
CA VAL A 57 -25.86 5.29 -2.98
C VAL A 57 -24.85 6.40 -2.61
N SER A 58 -24.32 6.38 -1.39
CA SER A 58 -23.36 7.36 -0.86
C SER A 58 -22.47 6.72 0.19
N TYR A 59 -21.23 7.21 0.29
CA TYR A 59 -20.28 6.85 1.37
C TYR A 59 -20.21 7.92 2.47
N ALA A 60 -21.16 8.86 2.50
CA ALA A 60 -21.18 9.94 3.48
C ALA A 60 -21.16 9.42 4.94
N ASP A 61 -21.86 8.31 5.23
CA ASP A 61 -21.86 7.71 6.56
C ASP A 61 -20.50 7.10 6.94
N ALA A 62 -19.76 6.52 5.99
CA ALA A 62 -18.41 6.02 6.21
C ALA A 62 -17.46 7.18 6.53
N VAL A 63 -17.55 8.26 5.75
CA VAL A 63 -16.77 9.49 5.98
C VAL A 63 -17.13 10.11 7.32
N ALA A 64 -18.41 10.25 7.66
CA ALA A 64 -18.86 10.84 8.93
C ALA A 64 -18.33 10.09 10.17
N ARG A 65 -18.13 8.77 10.06
CA ARG A 65 -17.50 7.96 11.12
C ARG A 65 -16.01 8.21 11.25
N ALA A 66 -15.28 8.32 10.15
CA ALA A 66 -13.83 8.37 10.15
C ALA A 66 -13.28 9.80 10.23
N ALA A 67 -13.90 10.75 9.56
CA ALA A 67 -13.43 12.12 9.43
C ALA A 67 -13.10 12.81 10.76
N PRO A 68 -13.87 12.64 11.86
CA PRO A 68 -13.53 13.27 13.13
C PRO A 68 -12.17 12.83 13.68
N SER A 69 -11.69 11.63 13.31
CA SER A 69 -10.40 11.10 13.76
C SER A 69 -9.22 11.53 12.87
N VAL A 70 -9.49 12.20 11.73
CA VAL A 70 -8.44 12.73 10.85
C VAL A 70 -8.16 14.17 11.21
N VAL A 71 -6.89 14.49 11.43
CA VAL A 71 -6.44 15.81 11.89
C VAL A 71 -5.49 16.45 10.88
N ASN A 72 -5.31 17.76 10.99
CA ASN A 72 -4.31 18.50 10.24
C ASN A 72 -3.06 18.66 11.06
N ILE A 73 -1.90 18.54 10.42
CA ILE A 73 -0.61 18.73 11.04
C ILE A 73 0.08 19.92 10.41
N TYR A 74 0.48 20.85 11.25
CA TYR A 74 1.30 22.00 10.93
C TYR A 74 2.67 21.80 11.57
N ALA A 75 3.66 21.45 10.73
CA ALA A 75 5.03 21.23 11.17
C ALA A 75 5.89 22.44 10.77
N ASN A 76 6.33 23.20 11.75
CA ASN A 76 7.16 24.39 11.54
C ASN A 76 8.63 24.01 11.74
N ARG A 77 9.49 24.38 10.80
CA ARG A 77 10.94 24.23 10.92
C ARG A 77 11.67 25.52 10.60
N MET A 78 12.72 25.82 11.33
CA MET A 78 13.62 26.92 11.04
C MET A 78 14.63 26.48 9.97
N VAL A 79 14.61 27.11 8.82
CA VAL A 79 15.61 26.91 7.78
C VAL A 79 16.48 28.15 7.67
N THR A 80 17.77 27.93 7.50
CA THR A 80 18.72 29.01 7.21
C THR A 80 18.87 29.07 5.71
N GLU A 81 18.38 30.15 5.12
CA GLU A 81 18.46 30.39 3.68
C GLU A 81 19.42 31.54 3.40
N GLN A 82 20.21 31.43 2.34
CA GLN A 82 20.99 32.55 1.80
C GLN A 82 20.34 33.01 0.50
N ALA A 83 20.24 34.31 0.31
CA ALA A 83 19.83 34.84 -0.98
C ALA A 83 20.79 34.34 -2.06
N ILE A 84 20.24 33.74 -3.09
CA ILE A 84 21.03 33.30 -4.26
C ILE A 84 20.85 34.34 -5.35
N ARG A 85 21.94 34.99 -5.78
CA ARG A 85 21.90 35.84 -6.96
C ARG A 85 21.97 34.95 -8.18
N MET A 86 20.93 34.94 -8.99
CA MET A 86 20.92 34.30 -10.29
C MET A 86 21.54 35.25 -11.31
N TYR A 87 22.39 34.74 -12.17
CA TYR A 87 22.93 35.53 -13.29
C TYR A 87 21.81 35.77 -14.31
N ALA A 88 21.74 36.99 -14.84
CA ALA A 88 20.78 37.35 -15.89
C ALA A 88 21.08 36.61 -17.21
N ASP A 89 22.32 36.20 -17.41
CA ASP A 89 22.79 35.44 -18.58
C ASP A 89 22.53 33.92 -18.33
N PRO A 90 21.70 33.25 -19.18
CA PRO A 90 21.40 31.84 -19.05
C PRO A 90 22.63 30.92 -19.13
N LEU A 91 23.68 31.35 -19.82
CA LEU A 91 24.92 30.58 -20.00
C LEU A 91 25.78 30.63 -18.75
N LEU A 92 25.89 31.80 -18.11
CA LEU A 92 26.53 31.95 -16.80
C LEU A 92 25.79 31.25 -15.70
N GLN A 93 24.44 31.27 -15.73
CA GLN A 93 23.60 30.54 -14.79
C GLN A 93 23.83 29.03 -14.89
N ARG A 94 24.03 28.51 -16.10
CA ARG A 94 24.27 27.08 -16.35
C ARG A 94 25.67 26.62 -15.94
N LEU A 95 26.67 27.50 -16.05
CA LEU A 95 28.10 27.23 -15.77
C LEU A 95 28.45 27.42 -14.28
N LEU A 96 27.91 28.46 -13.64
CA LEU A 96 28.33 28.90 -12.32
C LEU A 96 27.23 28.67 -11.25
N GLY A 97 26.02 28.29 -11.65
CA GLY A 97 24.88 28.18 -10.73
C GLY A 97 24.53 29.53 -10.09
N GLY A 98 23.81 29.46 -8.98
CA GLY A 98 23.53 30.65 -8.16
C GLY A 98 24.65 30.90 -7.15
N VAL A 99 25.09 32.15 -7.01
CA VAL A 99 26.08 32.53 -5.99
C VAL A 99 25.40 33.04 -4.74
N PRO A 100 25.81 32.60 -3.53
CA PRO A 100 25.31 33.17 -2.30
C PRO A 100 25.49 34.69 -2.26
N ALA A 101 24.43 35.45 -2.12
CA ALA A 101 24.43 36.90 -2.19
C ALA A 101 23.86 37.52 -0.92
N GLY A 102 24.66 37.58 0.14
CA GLY A 102 24.26 38.23 1.37
C GLY A 102 24.34 37.33 2.61
N PRO A 103 24.06 37.89 3.78
CA PRO A 103 24.05 37.13 5.02
C PRO A 103 22.92 36.07 5.02
N ALA A 104 23.20 34.93 5.65
CA ALA A 104 22.19 33.91 5.88
C ALA A 104 21.09 34.46 6.80
N TYR A 105 19.83 34.27 6.45
CA TYR A 105 18.69 34.65 7.28
C TYR A 105 17.88 33.40 7.67
N ARG A 106 17.32 33.43 8.86
CA ARG A 106 16.44 32.37 9.37
C ARG A 106 15.02 32.62 8.90
N ARG A 107 14.40 31.61 8.33
CA ARG A 107 13.00 31.62 7.91
C ARG A 107 12.28 30.41 8.47
N THR A 108 11.07 30.62 8.98
CA THR A 108 10.18 29.51 9.32
C THR A 108 9.57 28.96 8.04
N ARG A 109 9.78 27.68 7.77
CA ARG A 109 9.09 26.94 6.72
C ARG A 109 8.05 26.03 7.35
N GLN A 110 6.80 26.17 6.93
CA GLN A 110 5.70 25.34 7.38
C GLN A 110 5.49 24.19 6.39
N VAL A 111 5.40 22.97 6.89
CA VAL A 111 4.98 21.77 6.16
C VAL A 111 3.56 21.45 6.62
N LEU A 112 2.70 21.16 5.65
CA LEU A 112 1.30 20.77 5.89
C LEU A 112 1.15 19.28 5.60
N GLY A 113 0.43 18.60 6.48
CA GLY A 113 0.06 17.20 6.31
C GLY A 113 -1.16 16.84 7.14
N SER A 114 -1.47 15.57 7.15
CA SER A 114 -2.57 15.01 7.92
C SER A 114 -2.06 14.00 8.95
N GLY A 115 -2.95 13.65 9.89
CA GLY A 115 -2.71 12.59 10.85
C GLY A 115 -4.00 11.87 11.19
N VAL A 116 -3.87 10.72 11.85
CA VAL A 116 -4.99 9.89 12.26
C VAL A 116 -4.91 9.62 13.76
N ILE A 117 -5.93 9.99 14.52
CA ILE A 117 -6.04 9.69 15.95
C ILE A 117 -6.36 8.20 16.10
N VAL A 118 -5.45 7.45 16.69
CA VAL A 118 -5.55 5.98 16.82
C VAL A 118 -5.76 5.52 18.26
N SER A 119 -5.78 6.44 19.22
CA SER A 119 -5.93 6.10 20.64
C SER A 119 -6.56 7.24 21.43
N ARG A 120 -7.35 6.88 22.46
CA ARG A 120 -7.92 7.84 23.42
C ARG A 120 -6.84 8.51 24.28
N GLN A 121 -5.65 7.92 24.37
CA GLN A 121 -4.50 8.51 25.06
C GLN A 121 -3.86 9.65 24.26
N GLY A 122 -4.32 9.92 23.03
CA GLY A 122 -3.86 11.02 22.18
C GLY A 122 -2.73 10.64 21.24
N TYR A 123 -2.52 9.37 20.94
CA TYR A 123 -1.59 8.98 19.89
C TYR A 123 -2.16 9.26 18.52
N VAL A 124 -1.36 9.94 17.69
CA VAL A 124 -1.67 10.31 16.30
C VAL A 124 -0.61 9.70 15.40
N LEU A 125 -1.03 8.92 14.41
CA LEU A 125 -0.17 8.43 13.33
C LEU A 125 -0.10 9.47 12.22
N THR A 126 1.09 9.66 11.65
CA THR A 126 1.33 10.49 10.47
C THR A 126 2.55 9.95 9.70
N ASN A 127 2.90 10.56 8.57
CA ASN A 127 4.15 10.24 7.90
C ASN A 127 5.35 10.95 8.53
N ASN A 128 6.50 10.28 8.53
CA ASN A 128 7.74 10.85 9.04
C ASN A 128 8.17 12.10 8.23
N HIS A 129 8.05 12.07 6.89
CA HIS A 129 8.42 13.21 6.04
C HIS A 129 7.60 14.48 6.34
N VAL A 130 6.37 14.37 6.88
CA VAL A 130 5.54 15.51 7.29
C VAL A 130 6.17 16.25 8.45
N ILE A 131 6.75 15.52 9.42
CA ILE A 131 7.25 16.10 10.68
C ILE A 131 8.78 16.14 10.77
N ALA A 132 9.48 15.59 9.77
CA ALA A 132 10.95 15.50 9.80
C ALA A 132 11.60 16.89 9.95
N LYS A 133 12.48 17.00 10.94
CA LYS A 133 13.19 18.25 11.27
C LYS A 133 12.27 19.41 11.69
N ALA A 134 11.03 19.11 12.16
CA ALA A 134 10.15 20.12 12.71
C ALA A 134 10.60 20.52 14.13
N ASP A 135 10.64 21.84 14.40
CA ASP A 135 10.94 22.40 15.72
C ASP A 135 9.66 22.54 16.57
N ASP A 136 8.51 22.73 15.91
CA ASP A 136 7.20 22.86 16.54
C ASP A 136 6.14 22.16 15.71
N ILE A 137 5.29 21.37 16.37
CA ILE A 137 4.23 20.61 15.69
C ILE A 137 2.92 20.95 16.36
N GLN A 138 1.96 21.41 15.55
CA GLN A 138 0.60 21.72 15.97
C GLN A 138 -0.38 20.84 15.21
N VAL A 139 -1.41 20.38 15.90
CA VAL A 139 -2.47 19.53 15.38
C VAL A 139 -3.79 20.28 15.50
N LEU A 140 -4.44 20.51 14.38
CA LEU A 140 -5.81 21.05 14.33
C LEU A 140 -6.77 19.87 14.21
N LEU A 141 -7.64 19.72 15.21
CA LEU A 141 -8.66 18.70 15.26
C LEU A 141 -9.86 19.07 14.37
N TYR A 142 -10.68 18.09 14.07
CA TYR A 142 -11.90 18.26 13.26
C TYR A 142 -12.87 19.30 13.82
N ASP A 143 -12.97 19.40 15.15
CA ASP A 143 -13.85 20.35 15.85
C ASP A 143 -13.25 21.76 16.01
N GLY A 144 -12.11 22.03 15.39
CA GLY A 144 -11.44 23.34 15.41
C GLY A 144 -10.49 23.56 16.60
N ARG A 145 -10.39 22.64 17.55
CA ARG A 145 -9.40 22.73 18.62
C ARG A 145 -7.98 22.56 18.07
N VAL A 146 -7.05 23.36 18.59
CA VAL A 146 -5.62 23.24 18.28
C VAL A 146 -4.90 22.68 19.50
N ALA A 147 -4.11 21.63 19.27
CA ALA A 147 -3.27 21.02 20.29
C ALA A 147 -1.81 21.04 19.85
N ARG A 148 -0.90 21.28 20.80
CA ARG A 148 0.52 21.07 20.56
C ARG A 148 0.81 19.58 20.61
N ALA A 149 1.59 19.09 19.64
CA ALA A 149 2.00 17.69 19.59
C ALA A 149 3.46 17.52 19.99
N THR A 150 3.73 16.40 20.65
CA THR A 150 5.10 15.96 20.93
C THR A 150 5.40 14.71 20.13
N LEU A 151 6.60 14.62 19.55
CA LEU A 151 7.06 13.43 18.87
C LEU A 151 7.34 12.33 19.91
N VAL A 152 6.67 11.18 19.78
CA VAL A 152 6.94 9.97 20.58
C VAL A 152 8.08 9.18 19.96
N GLY A 153 8.06 9.03 18.64
CA GLY A 153 9.10 8.40 17.86
C GLY A 153 8.73 8.39 16.38
N ALA A 154 9.72 8.10 15.55
CA ALA A 154 9.55 8.01 14.11
C ALA A 154 10.34 6.82 13.56
N ASP A 155 9.89 6.33 12.42
CA ASP A 155 10.51 5.26 11.65
C ASP A 155 10.68 5.70 10.22
N GLU A 156 11.92 5.98 9.83
CA GLU A 156 12.24 6.49 8.49
C GLU A 156 12.03 5.43 7.41
N GLU A 157 12.21 4.15 7.73
CA GLU A 157 12.04 3.06 6.75
C GLU A 157 10.60 2.90 6.30
N THR A 158 9.64 3.01 7.23
CA THR A 158 8.20 2.95 6.92
C THR A 158 7.60 4.31 6.58
N ASP A 159 8.38 5.38 6.70
CA ASP A 159 7.87 6.75 6.63
C ASP A 159 6.70 7.02 7.59
N LEU A 160 6.73 6.45 8.80
CA LEU A 160 5.73 6.67 9.85
C LEU A 160 6.28 7.43 11.04
N ALA A 161 5.44 8.22 11.68
CA ALA A 161 5.73 8.86 12.95
C ALA A 161 4.52 8.80 13.88
N VAL A 162 4.80 8.73 15.18
CA VAL A 162 3.80 8.74 16.24
C VAL A 162 3.96 10.04 17.03
N LEU A 163 2.88 10.82 17.02
CA LEU A 163 2.78 12.04 17.84
C LEU A 163 1.88 11.76 19.04
N ARG A 164 2.04 12.58 20.09
CA ARG A 164 1.18 12.64 21.26
C ARG A 164 0.57 14.01 21.39
N ILE A 165 -0.76 14.09 21.52
CA ILE A 165 -1.52 15.29 21.84
C ILE A 165 -2.27 15.09 23.15
N ASP A 166 -2.54 16.21 23.86
CA ASP A 166 -3.41 16.24 25.03
C ASP A 166 -4.56 17.22 24.75
N ALA A 167 -5.71 16.69 24.37
CA ALA A 167 -6.85 17.50 23.96
C ALA A 167 -8.21 17.03 24.50
N GLY A 168 -8.25 15.99 25.36
CA GLY A 168 -9.50 15.42 25.92
C GLY A 168 -10.52 14.99 24.86
N ASN A 169 -11.38 14.03 25.15
CA ASN A 169 -12.47 13.55 24.26
C ASN A 169 -12.06 13.40 22.78
N LEU A 170 -11.04 12.60 22.54
CA LEU A 170 -10.53 12.39 21.21
C LEU A 170 -11.33 11.29 20.48
N PRO A 171 -11.83 11.55 19.26
CA PRO A 171 -12.39 10.52 18.41
C PRO A 171 -11.27 9.60 17.93
N VAL A 172 -11.50 8.28 18.01
CA VAL A 172 -10.52 7.27 17.61
C VAL A 172 -11.05 6.51 16.42
N ILE A 173 -10.23 6.36 15.39
CA ILE A 173 -10.59 5.59 14.20
C ILE A 173 -10.62 4.10 14.52
N GLN A 174 -11.56 3.38 13.94
CA GLN A 174 -11.59 1.93 13.98
C GLN A 174 -10.67 1.38 12.88
N MET A 175 -9.79 0.44 13.22
CA MET A 175 -8.95 -0.25 12.24
C MET A 175 -9.72 -1.43 11.63
N ALA A 176 -9.62 -1.62 10.32
CA ALA A 176 -10.17 -2.76 9.62
C ALA A 176 -9.38 -4.05 9.93
N ASP A 177 -10.02 -5.21 9.77
CA ASP A 177 -9.30 -6.49 9.75
C ASP A 177 -8.35 -6.51 8.52
N PRO A 178 -7.03 -6.70 8.71
CA PRO A 178 -6.08 -6.74 7.60
C PRO A 178 -6.43 -7.78 6.52
N LYS A 179 -7.10 -8.88 6.90
CA LYS A 179 -7.49 -9.94 5.97
C LYS A 179 -8.70 -9.58 5.12
N SER A 180 -9.43 -8.52 5.47
CA SER A 180 -10.62 -8.08 4.75
C SER A 180 -10.27 -7.19 3.55
N VAL A 181 -9.06 -6.64 3.46
CA VAL A 181 -8.65 -5.68 2.42
C VAL A 181 -8.24 -6.43 1.15
N ARG A 182 -8.96 -6.20 0.05
CA ARG A 182 -8.75 -6.88 -1.23
C ARG A 182 -8.77 -5.90 -2.39
N ALA A 183 -8.06 -6.24 -3.46
CA ALA A 183 -8.18 -5.50 -4.73
C ALA A 183 -9.64 -5.47 -5.20
N GLY A 184 -10.11 -4.29 -5.60
CA GLY A 184 -11.49 -4.01 -5.99
C GLY A 184 -12.37 -3.44 -4.87
N ASP A 185 -11.95 -3.48 -3.60
CA ASP A 185 -12.68 -2.86 -2.50
C ASP A 185 -12.64 -1.32 -2.63
N ILE A 186 -13.73 -0.65 -2.21
CA ILE A 186 -13.78 0.82 -2.18
C ILE A 186 -12.74 1.36 -1.21
N ALA A 187 -12.04 2.39 -1.65
CA ALA A 187 -11.05 3.12 -0.86
C ALA A 187 -11.37 4.63 -0.89
N LEU A 188 -11.46 5.22 0.30
CA LEU A 188 -11.69 6.66 0.48
C LEU A 188 -10.48 7.25 1.18
N ALA A 189 -9.77 8.15 0.52
CA ALA A 189 -8.64 8.85 1.13
C ALA A 189 -9.12 10.16 1.75
N ILE A 190 -8.89 10.31 3.06
CA ILE A 190 -9.26 11.49 3.85
C ILE A 190 -7.99 12.21 4.29
N GLY A 191 -7.96 13.52 4.07
CA GLY A 191 -6.90 14.38 4.55
C GLY A 191 -7.28 15.85 4.41
N ASN A 192 -6.35 16.76 4.68
CA ASN A 192 -6.58 18.18 4.51
C ASN A 192 -5.49 18.81 3.64
N PRO A 193 -5.59 18.67 2.32
CA PRO A 193 -4.70 19.39 1.43
C PRO A 193 -4.90 20.89 1.60
N LEU A 194 -3.81 21.63 1.79
CA LEU A 194 -3.83 23.11 1.88
C LEU A 194 -4.41 23.72 3.15
N GLY A 195 -4.81 22.96 4.17
CA GLY A 195 -5.35 23.51 5.42
C GLY A 195 -6.71 24.19 5.29
N LEU A 196 -7.44 23.99 4.18
CA LEU A 196 -8.67 24.71 3.88
C LEU A 196 -9.95 24.01 4.38
N ASN A 197 -9.95 22.72 4.50
CA ASN A 197 -10.97 21.80 5.07
C ASN A 197 -10.61 20.36 4.70
N GLN A 198 -11.19 19.41 5.42
CA GLN A 198 -11.02 18.01 5.05
C GLN A 198 -11.52 17.75 3.64
N THR A 199 -10.70 17.04 2.87
CA THR A 199 -11.02 16.61 1.52
C THR A 199 -11.08 15.09 1.51
N VAL A 200 -12.06 14.54 0.79
CA VAL A 200 -12.22 13.11 0.58
C VAL A 200 -12.10 12.84 -0.91
N THR A 201 -11.22 11.92 -1.27
CA THR A 201 -11.13 11.39 -2.62
C THR A 201 -11.53 9.91 -2.61
N MET A 202 -12.13 9.42 -3.69
CA MET A 202 -12.64 8.07 -3.81
C MET A 202 -11.93 7.33 -4.95
N GLY A 203 -11.65 6.09 -4.72
CA GLY A 203 -11.15 5.12 -5.67
C GLY A 203 -11.39 3.70 -5.16
N ILE A 204 -10.55 2.78 -5.60
CA ILE A 204 -10.53 1.39 -5.15
C ILE A 204 -9.15 1.00 -4.64
N VAL A 205 -9.07 -0.08 -3.91
CA VAL A 205 -7.83 -0.81 -3.68
C VAL A 205 -7.43 -1.44 -5.03
N SER A 206 -6.42 -0.89 -5.70
CA SER A 206 -5.95 -1.40 -6.99
C SER A 206 -5.07 -2.64 -6.82
N ALA A 207 -4.28 -2.70 -5.74
CA ALA A 207 -3.47 -3.86 -5.35
C ALA A 207 -3.10 -3.80 -3.87
N THR A 208 -2.75 -4.94 -3.30
CA THR A 208 -2.14 -5.08 -1.96
C THR A 208 -0.77 -5.72 -2.07
N GLY A 209 0.10 -5.51 -1.08
CA GLY A 209 1.44 -6.12 -1.06
C GLY A 209 2.39 -5.54 -2.13
N ARG A 210 2.20 -4.28 -2.54
CA ARG A 210 3.10 -3.62 -3.50
C ARG A 210 4.37 -3.17 -2.81
N GLN A 211 5.49 -3.55 -3.40
CA GLN A 211 6.81 -3.07 -3.01
C GLN A 211 7.31 -2.07 -4.05
N LEU A 212 7.75 -0.92 -3.60
CA LEU A 212 8.21 0.17 -4.44
C LEU A 212 9.73 0.18 -4.56
N ASP A 213 10.41 -0.32 -3.54
CA ASP A 213 11.85 -0.54 -3.55
C ASP A 213 12.12 -2.00 -3.17
N SER A 214 13.01 -2.65 -3.96
CA SER A 214 13.47 -4.00 -3.66
C SER A 214 14.21 -4.10 -2.32
N ASN A 215 14.61 -2.98 -1.72
CA ASN A 215 15.32 -2.89 -0.45
C ASN A 215 14.42 -2.55 0.75
N SER A 216 13.15 -2.17 0.53
CA SER A 216 12.20 -1.90 1.61
C SER A 216 11.47 -3.17 2.06
N PRO A 217 11.33 -3.43 3.37
CA PRO A 217 10.49 -4.49 3.89
C PRO A 217 8.99 -4.17 3.80
N GLU A 218 8.65 -2.96 3.36
CA GLU A 218 7.30 -2.44 3.44
C GLU A 218 6.44 -2.85 2.24
N ASP A 219 5.24 -3.30 2.57
CA ASP A 219 4.16 -3.51 1.62
C ASP A 219 3.25 -2.29 1.60
N PHE A 220 2.79 -1.89 0.42
CA PHE A 220 1.84 -0.80 0.26
C PHE A 220 0.50 -1.30 -0.28
N ILE A 221 -0.57 -0.60 0.09
CA ILE A 221 -1.83 -0.63 -0.62
C ILE A 221 -1.73 0.36 -1.77
N GLN A 222 -1.92 -0.10 -3.00
CA GLN A 222 -2.07 0.76 -4.17
C GLN A 222 -3.54 1.12 -4.35
N THR A 223 -3.83 2.38 -4.64
CA THR A 223 -5.18 2.90 -4.90
C THR A 223 -5.15 3.92 -6.04
N ASP A 224 -6.27 4.09 -6.72
CA ASP A 224 -6.51 5.18 -7.66
C ASP A 224 -7.27 6.36 -7.03
N ALA A 225 -7.61 6.28 -5.74
CA ALA A 225 -8.00 7.46 -4.97
C ALA A 225 -6.87 8.49 -5.00
N ALA A 226 -7.19 9.74 -5.33
CA ALA A 226 -6.17 10.78 -5.49
C ALA A 226 -5.42 11.04 -4.17
N ILE A 227 -4.13 10.72 -4.14
CA ILE A 227 -3.20 11.02 -3.05
C ILE A 227 -2.33 12.20 -3.51
N ASN A 228 -2.38 13.32 -2.79
CA ASN A 228 -1.69 14.56 -3.12
C ASN A 228 -1.06 15.20 -1.89
N PHE A 229 -0.30 16.28 -2.08
CA PHE A 229 0.24 17.09 -0.99
C PHE A 229 -0.86 17.50 -0.02
N GLY A 230 -0.65 17.22 1.27
CA GLY A 230 -1.55 17.55 2.38
C GLY A 230 -2.44 16.41 2.85
N ASN A 231 -2.78 15.39 2.02
CA ASN A 231 -3.45 14.20 2.54
C ASN A 231 -2.48 13.10 3.03
N SER A 232 -1.17 13.28 2.82
CA SER A 232 -0.13 12.42 3.42
C SER A 232 -0.26 12.37 4.93
N GLY A 233 -0.17 11.17 5.50
CA GLY A 233 -0.39 10.91 6.92
C GLY A 233 -1.86 10.80 7.32
N GLY A 234 -2.79 11.13 6.42
CA GLY A 234 -4.23 10.97 6.60
C GLY A 234 -4.70 9.53 6.42
N ALA A 235 -6.00 9.31 6.54
CA ALA A 235 -6.59 7.99 6.52
C ALA A 235 -6.95 7.54 5.11
N LEU A 236 -6.62 6.29 4.76
CA LEU A 236 -7.31 5.51 3.74
C LEU A 236 -8.30 4.60 4.45
N ILE A 237 -9.60 4.73 4.14
CA ILE A 237 -10.67 3.98 4.79
C ILE A 237 -11.44 3.12 3.78
N ASN A 238 -12.09 2.08 4.27
CA ASN A 238 -13.02 1.27 3.49
C ASN A 238 -14.44 1.89 3.46
N ALA A 239 -15.37 1.23 2.76
CA ALA A 239 -16.78 1.63 2.65
C ALA A 239 -17.53 1.65 4.01
N HIS A 240 -16.95 1.08 5.07
CA HIS A 240 -17.50 1.06 6.43
C HIS A 240 -16.94 2.17 7.33
N GLY A 241 -15.98 2.97 6.84
CA GLY A 241 -15.32 4.01 7.64
C GLY A 241 -14.18 3.47 8.52
N GLU A 242 -13.71 2.26 8.26
CA GLU A 242 -12.60 1.66 8.99
C GLU A 242 -11.27 1.94 8.29
N LEU A 243 -10.23 2.19 9.07
CA LEU A 243 -8.88 2.49 8.58
C LEU A 243 -8.26 1.24 7.94
N ILE A 244 -7.95 1.31 6.65
CA ILE A 244 -7.22 0.26 5.93
C ILE A 244 -5.76 0.63 5.71
N GLY A 245 -5.42 1.94 5.73
CA GLY A 245 -4.03 2.40 5.56
C GLY A 245 -3.83 3.87 5.93
N ILE A 246 -2.56 4.27 5.97
CA ILE A 246 -2.12 5.66 6.11
C ILE A 246 -1.67 6.16 4.74
N ASN A 247 -2.29 7.21 4.23
CA ASN A 247 -1.95 7.80 2.93
C ASN A 247 -0.48 8.21 2.90
N ALA A 248 0.26 7.83 1.87
CA ALA A 248 1.67 8.17 1.69
C ALA A 248 1.89 8.79 0.32
N LEU A 249 2.35 10.03 0.29
CA LEU A 249 2.83 10.65 -0.95
C LEU A 249 4.27 10.20 -1.18
N LEU A 250 4.49 9.41 -2.20
CA LEU A 250 5.82 8.98 -2.60
C LEU A 250 6.46 10.05 -3.47
N ILE A 251 7.61 10.54 -3.03
CA ILE A 251 8.40 11.52 -3.77
C ILE A 251 9.45 10.75 -4.58
N GLY A 252 9.27 10.67 -5.91
CA GLY A 252 10.21 9.96 -6.76
C GLY A 252 9.73 9.83 -8.21
N LYS A 253 10.36 8.93 -8.96
CA LYS A 253 10.02 8.68 -10.38
C LYS A 253 8.60 8.17 -10.58
N GLU A 254 8.01 7.55 -9.55
CA GLU A 254 6.64 7.03 -9.54
C GLU A 254 5.60 8.15 -9.29
N ALA A 255 6.02 9.30 -8.77
CA ALA A 255 5.13 10.43 -8.46
C ALA A 255 4.53 11.11 -9.71
N ASP A 256 5.11 10.88 -10.89
CA ASP A 256 4.59 11.42 -12.16
C ASP A 256 3.50 10.53 -12.79
N ALA A 257 3.16 9.40 -12.17
CA ALA A 257 2.12 8.50 -12.66
C ALA A 257 0.74 8.97 -12.16
N GLU A 258 0.01 9.69 -12.99
CA GLU A 258 -1.38 10.09 -12.70
C GLU A 258 -2.26 8.86 -12.39
N GLY A 259 -3.07 8.94 -11.32
CA GLY A 259 -3.99 7.87 -10.94
C GLY A 259 -3.36 6.71 -10.16
N ILE A 260 -2.14 6.87 -9.64
CA ILE A 260 -1.51 5.89 -8.75
C ILE A 260 -1.21 6.54 -7.40
N GLY A 261 -1.92 6.11 -6.38
CA GLY A 261 -1.69 6.46 -4.98
C GLY A 261 -1.23 5.26 -4.18
N PHE A 262 -0.56 5.52 -3.06
CA PHE A 262 -0.09 4.50 -2.14
C PHE A 262 -0.49 4.83 -0.70
N ALA A 263 -0.72 3.77 0.08
CA ALA A 263 -0.93 3.88 1.51
C ALA A 263 -0.20 2.76 2.25
N ILE A 264 0.33 3.09 3.42
CA ILE A 264 0.93 2.12 4.33
C ILE A 264 -0.20 1.35 5.00
N PRO A 265 -0.25 0.00 4.93
CA PRO A 265 -1.32 -0.79 5.53
C PRO A 265 -1.51 -0.49 7.02
N ALA A 266 -2.76 -0.43 7.48
CA ALA A 266 -3.07 -0.16 8.89
C ALA A 266 -2.46 -1.21 9.83
N SER A 267 -2.29 -2.45 9.39
CA SER A 267 -1.58 -3.50 10.13
C SER A 267 -0.11 -3.17 10.40
N ASN A 268 0.59 -2.63 9.38
CA ASN A 268 1.99 -2.23 9.51
C ASN A 268 2.10 -0.97 10.39
N ALA A 269 1.21 0.00 10.16
CA ALA A 269 1.13 1.20 10.98
C ALA A 269 0.87 0.88 12.46
N LYS A 270 0.03 -0.13 12.75
CA LYS A 270 -0.19 -0.61 14.13
C LYS A 270 1.05 -1.23 14.75
N LYS A 271 1.78 -2.09 14.02
CA LYS A 271 3.05 -2.67 14.52
C LYS A 271 4.07 -1.59 14.89
N VAL A 272 4.23 -0.59 14.01
CA VAL A 272 5.12 0.55 14.23
C VAL A 272 4.67 1.37 15.43
N LEU A 273 3.37 1.68 15.55
CA LEU A 273 2.78 2.37 16.69
C LEU A 273 3.08 1.64 18.01
N ASP A 274 2.79 0.34 18.05
CA ASP A 274 2.98 -0.46 19.29
C ASP A 274 4.45 -0.46 19.73
N GLN A 275 5.40 -0.59 18.80
CA GLN A 275 6.83 -0.55 19.11
C GLN A 275 7.30 0.84 19.56
N ILE A 276 6.87 1.90 18.86
CA ILE A 276 7.24 3.28 19.20
C ILE A 276 6.67 3.66 20.57
N VAL A 277 5.43 3.29 20.88
CA VAL A 277 4.84 3.55 22.21
C VAL A 277 5.56 2.80 23.31
N ALA A 278 6.01 1.56 23.05
CA ALA A 278 6.69 0.73 24.03
C ALA A 278 8.16 1.14 24.27
N SER A 279 8.89 1.57 23.22
CA SER A 279 10.36 1.74 23.29
C SER A 279 10.88 3.04 22.67
N GLY A 280 10.02 3.87 22.11
CA GLY A 280 10.39 5.13 21.44
C GLY A 280 10.93 4.95 20.02
N HIS A 281 11.14 3.73 19.56
CA HIS A 281 11.71 3.44 18.24
C HIS A 281 11.31 2.04 17.75
N VAL A 282 11.44 1.81 16.43
CA VAL A 282 11.24 0.50 15.83
C VAL A 282 12.52 -0.32 15.86
N VAL A 283 12.42 -1.58 16.21
CA VAL A 283 13.53 -2.53 16.22
C VAL A 283 13.26 -3.59 15.16
N ARG A 284 14.19 -3.73 14.22
CA ARG A 284 14.14 -4.76 13.16
C ARG A 284 15.28 -5.74 13.31
N GLY A 285 14.98 -7.01 13.05
CA GLY A 285 15.98 -8.04 12.87
C GLY A 285 16.79 -7.79 11.61
N TRP A 286 18.02 -8.31 11.59
CA TRP A 286 18.91 -8.25 10.45
C TRP A 286 19.80 -9.47 10.40
N LEU A 287 19.89 -10.07 9.22
CA LEU A 287 20.72 -11.24 8.95
C LEU A 287 22.08 -10.87 8.31
N GLY A 288 22.26 -9.62 7.90
CA GLY A 288 23.55 -9.14 7.38
C GLY A 288 23.82 -9.44 5.92
N ALA A 289 22.79 -9.44 5.09
CA ALA A 289 22.90 -9.64 3.65
C ALA A 289 21.89 -8.79 2.87
N ASP A 290 22.19 -8.53 1.61
CA ASP A 290 21.26 -7.97 0.64
C ASP A 290 20.71 -9.07 -0.26
N TYR A 291 19.45 -8.90 -0.68
CA TYR A 291 18.71 -9.93 -1.39
C TYR A 291 18.18 -9.42 -2.72
N GLY A 292 18.22 -10.28 -3.74
CA GLY A 292 17.67 -10.07 -5.07
C GLY A 292 16.85 -11.25 -5.55
N PHE A 293 16.18 -11.04 -6.68
CA PHE A 293 15.43 -12.12 -7.33
C PHE A 293 16.39 -13.22 -7.82
N VAL A 294 15.92 -14.46 -7.72
CA VAL A 294 16.65 -15.59 -8.27
C VAL A 294 16.66 -15.47 -9.80
N PRO A 295 17.84 -15.42 -10.46
CA PRO A 295 17.92 -15.33 -11.91
C PRO A 295 17.30 -16.59 -12.56
N ILE A 296 16.34 -16.39 -13.45
CA ILE A 296 15.78 -17.48 -14.27
C ILE A 296 16.71 -17.67 -15.47
N ALA A 297 17.80 -18.42 -15.29
CA ALA A 297 18.63 -18.83 -16.42
C ALA A 297 18.01 -20.08 -17.05
N ALA A 298 17.97 -20.13 -18.38
CA ALA A 298 17.42 -21.26 -19.15
C ALA A 298 18.07 -22.63 -18.83
N ASN A 299 19.23 -22.63 -18.17
CA ASN A 299 19.99 -23.82 -17.80
C ASN A 299 20.33 -23.89 -16.29
N SER A 300 19.60 -23.18 -15.43
CA SER A 300 19.91 -23.12 -13.99
C SER A 300 19.63 -24.42 -13.22
N GLY A 301 19.00 -25.44 -13.85
CA GLY A 301 18.52 -26.65 -13.16
C GLY A 301 17.43 -26.37 -12.11
N LEU A 302 17.02 -25.10 -11.93
CA LEU A 302 15.97 -24.71 -11.04
C LEU A 302 14.60 -24.91 -11.72
N PRO A 303 13.54 -25.30 -10.97
CA PRO A 303 12.19 -25.36 -11.51
C PRO A 303 11.76 -24.00 -12.07
N ALA A 304 10.91 -24.00 -13.11
CA ALA A 304 10.45 -22.81 -13.85
C ALA A 304 9.81 -21.72 -12.97
N ALA A 305 9.48 -22.01 -11.72
CA ALA A 305 9.11 -21.08 -10.67
C ALA A 305 10.21 -21.10 -9.60
N ALA A 306 11.36 -20.52 -9.89
CA ALA A 306 12.43 -20.41 -8.89
C ALA A 306 11.92 -19.55 -7.73
N ARG A 307 11.47 -20.22 -6.65
CA ARG A 307 11.13 -19.59 -5.38
C ARG A 307 12.41 -19.29 -4.64
N GLY A 308 12.39 -18.27 -3.82
CA GLY A 308 13.49 -17.93 -2.95
C GLY A 308 14.01 -16.52 -3.14
N ALA A 309 15.00 -16.17 -2.35
CA ALA A 309 15.74 -14.92 -2.45
C ALA A 309 17.22 -15.23 -2.61
N GLN A 310 17.86 -14.68 -3.64
CA GLN A 310 19.30 -14.80 -3.82
C GLN A 310 20.03 -13.77 -2.97
N ILE A 311 21.09 -14.19 -2.27
CA ILE A 311 22.01 -13.26 -1.63
C ILE A 311 22.81 -12.54 -2.72
N VAL A 312 22.64 -11.22 -2.80
CA VAL A 312 23.35 -10.34 -3.74
C VAL A 312 24.66 -9.88 -3.13
N ASP A 313 24.66 -9.53 -1.83
CA ASP A 313 25.85 -9.16 -1.09
C ASP A 313 25.78 -9.63 0.37
N VAL A 314 26.93 -9.82 0.99
CA VAL A 314 27.07 -10.22 2.39
C VAL A 314 27.92 -9.18 3.10
N TYR A 315 27.37 -8.57 4.12
CA TYR A 315 28.09 -7.54 4.89
C TYR A 315 29.26 -8.16 5.67
N PRO A 316 30.50 -7.66 5.48
CA PRO A 316 31.67 -8.18 6.16
C PRO A 316 31.53 -8.11 7.69
N GLY A 317 31.76 -9.23 8.37
CA GLY A 317 31.61 -9.30 9.83
C GLY A 317 30.17 -9.35 10.32
N GLY A 318 29.19 -9.27 9.42
CA GLY A 318 27.76 -9.40 9.74
C GLY A 318 27.34 -10.83 10.06
N PRO A 319 26.10 -11.01 10.56
CA PRO A 319 25.60 -12.34 10.96
C PRO A 319 25.66 -13.39 9.84
N ALA A 320 25.29 -13.03 8.61
CA ALA A 320 25.35 -13.92 7.44
C ALA A 320 26.79 -14.38 7.15
N ALA A 321 27.75 -13.43 7.19
CA ALA A 321 29.18 -13.76 7.00
C ALA A 321 29.67 -14.72 8.08
N GLN A 322 29.34 -14.47 9.36
CA GLN A 322 29.71 -15.32 10.49
C GLN A 322 29.10 -16.71 10.40
N ALA A 323 27.89 -16.83 9.85
CA ALA A 323 27.19 -18.10 9.60
C ALA A 323 27.69 -18.83 8.34
N GLY A 324 28.64 -18.23 7.58
CA GLY A 324 29.18 -18.82 6.37
C GLY A 324 28.26 -18.77 5.16
N LEU A 325 27.23 -17.88 5.17
CA LEU A 325 26.45 -17.57 3.98
C LEU A 325 27.30 -16.82 2.96
N LYS A 326 27.03 -17.01 1.69
CA LYS A 326 27.83 -16.49 0.60
C LYS A 326 26.94 -15.79 -0.43
N GLN A 327 27.55 -14.90 -1.18
CA GLN A 327 26.95 -14.33 -2.39
C GLN A 327 26.52 -15.48 -3.34
N HIS A 328 25.37 -15.33 -3.95
CA HIS A 328 24.67 -16.28 -4.82
C HIS A 328 24.01 -17.47 -4.12
N ASP A 329 24.07 -17.59 -2.80
CA ASP A 329 23.21 -18.53 -2.08
C ASP A 329 21.74 -18.15 -2.32
N ILE A 330 20.88 -19.16 -2.50
CA ILE A 330 19.43 -18.95 -2.66
C ILE A 330 18.77 -19.41 -1.36
N LEU A 331 18.14 -18.50 -0.64
CA LEU A 331 17.42 -18.78 0.59
C LEU A 331 15.99 -19.19 0.25
N LEU A 332 15.57 -20.36 0.75
CA LEU A 332 14.25 -20.95 0.52
C LEU A 332 13.40 -20.97 1.77
N GLU A 333 14.05 -20.97 2.95
CA GLU A 333 13.37 -21.00 4.25
C GLU A 333 14.20 -20.24 5.29
N VAL A 334 13.53 -19.47 6.13
CA VAL A 334 14.12 -18.76 7.27
C VAL A 334 13.18 -18.89 8.47
N ASP A 335 13.69 -19.37 9.61
CA ASP A 335 12.95 -19.58 10.87
C ASP A 335 11.62 -20.35 10.65
N GLY A 336 11.63 -21.39 9.80
CA GLY A 336 10.45 -22.22 9.46
C GLY A 336 9.45 -21.55 8.49
N HIS A 337 9.79 -20.38 7.91
CA HIS A 337 8.95 -19.70 6.96
C HIS A 337 9.47 -19.87 5.53
N ASP A 338 8.60 -20.31 4.63
CA ASP A 338 8.90 -20.42 3.19
C ASP A 338 9.17 -19.04 2.58
N ILE A 339 10.27 -18.91 1.84
CA ILE A 339 10.67 -17.73 1.09
C ILE A 339 10.27 -17.92 -0.37
N ARG A 340 9.39 -17.10 -0.89
CA ARG A 340 8.94 -17.13 -2.28
C ARG A 340 9.68 -16.11 -3.16
N ASN A 341 10.12 -15.01 -2.54
CA ASN A 341 10.78 -13.90 -3.21
C ASN A 341 11.59 -13.06 -2.20
N PRO A 342 12.43 -12.11 -2.64
CA PRO A 342 13.22 -11.27 -1.74
C PRO A 342 12.39 -10.47 -0.75
N ALA A 343 11.18 -10.10 -1.14
CA ALA A 343 10.26 -9.34 -0.33
C ALA A 343 9.75 -10.11 0.89
N ASP A 344 9.35 -11.38 0.66
CA ASP A 344 8.96 -12.26 1.76
C ASP A 344 10.11 -12.37 2.78
N LEU A 345 11.34 -12.52 2.29
CA LEU A 345 12.51 -12.62 3.16
C LEU A 345 12.73 -11.36 3.99
N ARG A 346 12.66 -10.17 3.38
CA ARG A 346 12.86 -8.90 4.11
C ARG A 346 11.81 -8.68 5.17
N ARG A 347 10.55 -9.01 4.88
CA ARG A 347 9.45 -8.91 5.85
C ARG A 347 9.66 -9.88 7.02
N ILE A 348 10.04 -11.12 6.74
CA ILE A 348 10.34 -12.11 7.78
C ILE A 348 11.55 -11.65 8.60
N GLU A 349 12.63 -11.22 7.95
CA GLU A 349 13.85 -10.70 8.58
C GLU A 349 13.53 -9.52 9.53
N ALA A 350 12.71 -8.57 9.08
CA ALA A 350 12.32 -7.41 9.88
C ALA A 350 11.55 -7.79 11.16
N ASP A 351 10.74 -8.86 11.10
CA ASP A 351 9.97 -9.37 12.23
C ASP A 351 10.82 -10.26 13.20
N LEU A 352 12.06 -10.64 12.82
CA LEU A 352 12.93 -11.44 13.67
C LEU A 352 13.40 -10.62 14.89
N THR A 353 13.43 -11.27 16.08
CA THR A 353 13.91 -10.65 17.31
C THR A 353 15.44 -10.65 17.36
N PRO A 354 16.11 -9.49 17.46
CA PRO A 354 17.55 -9.44 17.67
C PRO A 354 18.01 -10.22 18.91
N GLY A 355 19.17 -10.87 18.80
CA GLY A 355 19.73 -11.74 19.86
C GLY A 355 19.31 -13.21 19.74
N ARG A 356 18.31 -13.55 18.93
CA ARG A 356 17.98 -14.94 18.63
C ARG A 356 18.89 -15.51 17.55
N THR A 357 18.99 -16.84 17.51
CA THR A 357 19.57 -17.59 16.38
C THR A 357 18.44 -18.26 15.64
N VAL A 358 18.41 -18.11 14.31
CA VAL A 358 17.41 -18.69 13.41
C VAL A 358 18.06 -19.70 12.46
N GLU A 359 17.28 -20.68 12.03
CA GLU A 359 17.70 -21.62 11.01
C GLU A 359 17.36 -21.06 9.62
N VAL A 360 18.32 -21.22 8.71
CA VAL A 360 18.21 -20.78 7.32
C VAL A 360 18.51 -21.99 6.43
N ALA A 361 17.62 -22.30 5.51
CA ALA A 361 17.80 -23.37 4.54
C ALA A 361 17.74 -22.82 3.12
N GLY A 362 18.52 -23.42 2.20
CA GLY A 362 18.58 -22.92 0.84
C GLY A 362 19.41 -23.79 -0.08
N LEU A 363 19.82 -23.21 -1.22
CA LEU A 363 20.64 -23.86 -2.24
C LEU A 363 21.94 -23.07 -2.46
N ARG A 364 23.07 -23.78 -2.48
CA ARG A 364 24.38 -23.27 -2.88
C ARG A 364 24.88 -24.06 -4.07
N ASN A 365 25.05 -23.42 -5.21
CA ASN A 365 25.43 -24.09 -6.47
C ASN A 365 24.54 -25.32 -6.78
N GLY A 366 23.22 -25.21 -6.52
CA GLY A 366 22.24 -26.27 -6.73
C GLY A 366 22.19 -27.35 -5.63
N SER A 367 23.10 -27.34 -4.65
CA SER A 367 23.12 -28.30 -3.53
C SER A 367 22.43 -27.72 -2.31
N PRO A 368 21.57 -28.47 -1.60
CA PRO A 368 20.94 -28.01 -0.36
C PRO A 368 21.96 -27.68 0.73
N PHE A 369 21.72 -26.65 1.49
CA PHE A 369 22.46 -26.32 2.70
C PHE A 369 21.53 -25.86 3.83
N GLN A 370 22.03 -25.94 5.04
CA GLN A 370 21.43 -25.33 6.25
C GLN A 370 22.49 -24.56 7.01
N ALA A 371 22.10 -23.44 7.61
CA ALA A 371 22.96 -22.62 8.42
C ALA A 371 22.18 -22.06 9.61
N ARG A 372 22.88 -21.75 10.71
CA ARG A 372 22.32 -21.07 11.89
C ARG A 372 22.86 -19.66 11.93
N VAL A 373 21.98 -18.67 11.81
CA VAL A 373 22.33 -17.26 11.70
C VAL A 373 21.86 -16.53 12.95
N GLY A 374 22.76 -15.82 13.62
CA GLY A 374 22.42 -14.95 14.73
C GLY A 374 21.73 -13.70 14.19
N VAL A 375 20.57 -13.35 14.72
CA VAL A 375 19.86 -12.12 14.35
C VAL A 375 20.45 -10.97 15.13
N THR A 376 20.85 -9.89 14.44
CA THR A 376 21.26 -8.64 15.08
C THR A 376 20.23 -7.55 14.80
N ARG A 377 20.37 -6.40 15.47
CA ARG A 377 19.59 -5.23 15.14
C ARG A 377 20.08 -4.67 13.81
N ARG A 378 19.14 -4.32 12.92
CA ARG A 378 19.46 -3.66 11.65
C ARG A 378 20.18 -2.33 11.93
N PRO A 379 21.34 -2.08 11.32
CA PRO A 379 22.00 -0.79 11.42
C PRO A 379 21.16 0.31 10.77
N PRO A 380 21.23 1.56 11.27
CA PRO A 380 20.56 2.67 10.60
C PRO A 380 21.06 2.82 9.17
N PRO A 381 20.22 3.28 8.24
CA PRO A 381 20.65 3.52 6.87
C PRO A 381 21.80 4.51 6.86
N THR A 382 22.84 4.20 6.10
CA THR A 382 23.98 5.12 5.93
C THR A 382 23.47 6.34 5.16
N PRO A 383 23.69 7.57 5.68
CA PRO A 383 23.30 8.76 4.93
C PRO A 383 23.94 8.71 3.55
N ALA A 384 23.13 8.95 2.50
CA ALA A 384 23.66 9.10 1.16
C ALA A 384 24.71 10.24 1.12
N PRO A 385 25.85 10.06 0.42
CA PRO A 385 26.92 11.02 0.36
C PRO A 385 26.52 12.37 -0.27
#